data_0f9d417570a555c11d15241557f1883e
#
_entry.id   0f9d417570a555c11d15241557f1883e
#
_cell.length_a   1.000
_cell.length_b   1.000
_cell.length_c   1.000
_cell.angle_alpha   90.00
_cell.angle_beta   90.00
_cell.angle_gamma   90.00
#
_symmetry.space_group_name_H-M   'P 1'
#
loop_
_entity.id
_entity.type
_entity.pdbx_description
1 polymer ?
#
loop_
_entity_poly.entity_id
_entity_poly.type
_entity_poly.pdbx_seq_one_letter_code
_entity_poly.pdbx_strand_id
1 'polypeptide(L)'
;MPQIQYLSNNRSIALKDNGFTIYQGSQIPKEVKTIETDKEIVSTFYDDDMVGLVFKNDSKDKQYIMEVYNTADGKLKFKEDFNIPYTTIKLSGGNILMYNSSQMCVMNSRGVQKYLGSVDGTIKDFFKIGMNRYLLVLDSGVDVIKLS
;
A
#
# COMPACT_ATOMS: atom_id res chain seq x y z
N MET A 1 -8.19 4.85 -18.41
CA MET A 1 -7.66 3.63 -19.00
C MET A 1 -7.14 2.72 -17.93
N PRO A 2 -7.52 1.43 -17.91
CA PRO A 2 -6.95 0.52 -16.91
C PRO A 2 -5.47 0.28 -17.18
N GLN A 3 -4.70 0.23 -16.09
CA GLN A 3 -3.30 -0.17 -16.15
C GLN A 3 -3.20 -1.64 -15.80
N ILE A 4 -2.45 -2.40 -16.58
CA ILE A 4 -2.22 -3.82 -16.32
C ILE A 4 -0.81 -4.00 -15.75
N GLN A 5 -0.73 -4.65 -14.59
CA GLN A 5 0.51 -4.97 -13.93
C GLN A 5 0.67 -6.48 -13.84
N TYR A 6 1.82 -6.97 -14.23
CA TYR A 6 2.12 -8.40 -14.18
C TYR A 6 2.82 -8.73 -12.86
N LEU A 7 2.34 -9.77 -12.21
CA LEU A 7 2.85 -10.23 -10.92
C LEU A 7 3.51 -11.59 -11.08
N SER A 8 4.11 -12.09 -10.00
CA SER A 8 4.63 -13.46 -9.93
C SER A 8 3.50 -14.48 -10.07
N ASN A 9 3.87 -15.74 -10.33
CA ASN A 9 2.93 -16.88 -10.36
C ASN A 9 1.84 -16.73 -11.43
N ASN A 10 2.16 -16.10 -12.57
CA ASN A 10 1.24 -15.91 -13.70
C ASN A 10 -0.04 -15.16 -13.33
N ARG A 11 0.08 -14.24 -12.41
CA ARG A 11 -1.02 -13.32 -12.04
C ARG A 11 -0.83 -11.98 -12.70
N SER A 12 -1.95 -11.30 -12.94
CA SER A 12 -1.94 -9.91 -13.36
C SER A 12 -3.08 -9.16 -12.71
N ILE A 13 -2.91 -7.85 -12.57
CA ILE A 13 -3.91 -6.96 -12.00
C ILE A 13 -4.19 -5.86 -13.01
N ALA A 14 -5.47 -5.66 -13.32
CA ALA A 14 -5.91 -4.47 -14.07
C ALA A 14 -6.40 -3.44 -13.06
N LEU A 15 -5.68 -2.33 -12.94
CA LEU A 15 -6.03 -1.23 -12.07
C LEU A 15 -6.94 -0.26 -12.82
N LYS A 16 -8.06 0.09 -12.21
CA LYS A 16 -9.08 0.97 -12.80
C LYS A 16 -9.34 2.15 -11.86
N ASP A 17 -10.02 3.16 -12.36
CA ASP A 17 -10.40 4.33 -11.56
C ASP A 17 -11.35 3.97 -10.42
N ASN A 18 -12.13 2.91 -10.56
CA ASN A 18 -13.13 2.48 -9.59
C ASN A 18 -12.86 1.13 -8.94
N GLY A 19 -11.64 0.58 -9.09
CA GLY A 19 -11.30 -0.69 -8.48
C GLY A 19 -10.21 -1.43 -9.21
N PHE A 20 -10.30 -2.77 -9.19
CA PHE A 20 -9.31 -3.62 -9.88
C PHE A 20 -9.92 -4.97 -10.25
N THR A 21 -9.25 -5.65 -11.18
CA THR A 21 -9.55 -7.04 -11.52
C THR A 21 -8.27 -7.86 -11.44
N ILE A 22 -8.34 -9.01 -10.81
CA ILE A 22 -7.23 -9.97 -10.70
C ILE A 22 -7.45 -11.07 -11.72
N TYR A 23 -6.41 -11.40 -12.48
CA TYR A 23 -6.40 -12.49 -13.45
C TYR A 23 -5.35 -13.53 -13.07
N GLN A 24 -5.61 -14.79 -13.40
CA GLN A 24 -4.67 -15.89 -13.25
C GLN A 24 -4.47 -16.55 -14.62
N GLY A 25 -3.23 -16.82 -14.96
CA GLY A 25 -2.85 -17.49 -16.20
C GLY A 25 -1.99 -16.61 -17.09
N SER A 26 -1.09 -17.25 -17.89
CA SER A 26 -0.16 -16.54 -18.73
C SER A 26 -0.61 -16.43 -20.19
N GLN A 27 -1.26 -17.49 -20.72
CA GLN A 27 -1.69 -17.51 -22.14
C GLN A 27 -3.14 -17.06 -22.29
N ILE A 28 -4.03 -17.62 -21.47
CA ILE A 28 -5.44 -17.25 -21.42
C ILE A 28 -5.76 -16.85 -20.00
N PRO A 29 -5.59 -15.56 -19.65
CA PRO A 29 -5.89 -15.12 -18.29
C PRO A 29 -7.36 -15.27 -17.95
N LYS A 30 -7.64 -15.84 -16.78
CA LYS A 30 -8.99 -15.99 -16.28
C LYS A 30 -9.21 -15.04 -15.12
N GLU A 31 -10.35 -14.40 -15.09
CA GLU A 31 -10.72 -13.52 -14.00
C GLU A 31 -10.87 -14.31 -12.71
N VAL A 32 -10.16 -13.88 -11.67
CA VAL A 32 -10.27 -14.43 -10.33
C VAL A 32 -11.27 -13.62 -9.52
N LYS A 33 -11.13 -12.30 -9.54
CA LYS A 33 -11.97 -11.41 -8.77
C LYS A 33 -11.96 -10.00 -9.36
N THR A 34 -13.12 -9.35 -9.34
CA THR A 34 -13.24 -7.93 -9.66
C THR A 34 -13.80 -7.22 -8.44
N ILE A 35 -13.14 -6.16 -8.02
CA ILE A 35 -13.61 -5.26 -6.97
C ILE A 35 -13.92 -3.92 -7.63
N GLU A 36 -15.15 -3.48 -7.47
CA GLU A 36 -15.59 -2.17 -7.97
C GLU A 36 -16.25 -1.40 -6.84
N THR A 37 -16.06 -0.10 -6.82
CA THR A 37 -16.63 0.77 -5.79
C THR A 37 -17.13 2.07 -6.43
N ASP A 38 -18.15 2.66 -5.82
CA ASP A 38 -18.62 4.01 -6.17
C ASP A 38 -17.93 5.09 -5.33
N LYS A 39 -17.09 4.69 -4.37
CA LYS A 39 -16.29 5.63 -3.57
C LYS A 39 -15.10 6.12 -4.36
N GLU A 40 -14.65 7.34 -4.06
CA GLU A 40 -13.46 7.92 -4.67
C GLU A 40 -12.20 7.24 -4.14
N ILE A 41 -11.43 6.63 -5.05
CA ILE A 41 -10.14 6.03 -4.71
C ILE A 41 -9.08 7.13 -4.78
N VAL A 42 -8.40 7.36 -3.66
CA VAL A 42 -7.33 8.38 -3.58
C VAL A 42 -5.95 7.77 -3.84
N SER A 43 -5.76 6.49 -3.53
CA SER A 43 -4.48 5.81 -3.78
C SER A 43 -4.70 4.33 -4.00
N THR A 44 -3.83 3.74 -4.81
CA THR A 44 -3.76 2.29 -5.03
C THR A 44 -2.31 1.87 -4.88
N PHE A 45 -2.10 0.75 -4.21
CA PHE A 45 -0.76 0.17 -4.07
C PHE A 45 -0.85 -1.35 -4.20
N TYR A 46 0.23 -1.98 -4.64
CA TYR A 46 0.23 -3.42 -4.85
C TYR A 46 1.65 -3.99 -4.80
N ASP A 47 1.74 -5.28 -4.53
CA ASP A 47 2.92 -6.10 -4.76
C ASP A 47 2.45 -7.46 -5.30
N ASP A 48 3.31 -8.49 -5.25
CA ASP A 48 2.92 -9.82 -5.72
C ASP A 48 1.81 -10.44 -4.89
N ASP A 49 1.69 -10.08 -3.63
CA ASP A 49 0.81 -10.74 -2.67
C ASP A 49 -0.46 -9.96 -2.32
N MET A 50 -0.40 -8.63 -2.40
CA MET A 50 -1.48 -7.77 -1.92
C MET A 50 -1.77 -6.64 -2.90
N VAL A 51 -3.04 -6.18 -2.90
CA VAL A 51 -3.45 -4.95 -3.55
C VAL A 51 -4.29 -4.14 -2.57
N GLY A 52 -3.98 -2.86 -2.45
CA GLY A 52 -4.66 -1.97 -1.52
C GLY A 52 -5.31 -0.77 -2.21
N LEU A 53 -6.45 -0.39 -1.67
CA LEU A 53 -7.19 0.80 -2.09
C LEU A 53 -7.33 1.72 -0.88
N VAL A 54 -7.12 3.01 -1.09
CA VAL A 54 -7.35 4.03 -0.07
C VAL A 54 -8.46 4.95 -0.55
N PHE A 55 -9.43 5.15 0.32
CA PHE A 55 -10.60 6.00 0.07
C PHE A 55 -10.63 7.15 1.05
N LYS A 56 -11.29 8.25 0.66
CA LYS A 56 -11.67 9.28 1.62
C LYS A 56 -12.74 8.72 2.55
N ASN A 57 -12.61 9.08 3.82
CA ASN A 57 -13.56 8.69 4.84
C ASN A 57 -14.35 9.93 5.26
N ASP A 58 -15.66 9.81 5.27
CA ASP A 58 -16.54 10.91 5.70
C ASP A 58 -16.59 11.08 7.22
N SER A 59 -15.93 10.19 7.96
CA SER A 59 -15.82 10.29 9.42
C SER A 59 -15.00 11.51 9.82
N LYS A 60 -15.41 12.18 10.89
CA LYS A 60 -14.70 13.34 11.43
C LYS A 60 -13.38 12.95 12.10
N ASP A 61 -13.27 11.71 12.58
CA ASP A 61 -12.11 11.25 13.36
C ASP A 61 -10.97 10.71 12.48
N LYS A 62 -11.31 10.08 11.36
CA LYS A 62 -10.34 9.46 10.47
C LYS A 62 -10.58 9.91 9.03
N GLN A 63 -9.51 10.38 8.37
CA GLN A 63 -9.59 10.92 7.01
C GLN A 63 -9.68 9.86 5.94
N TYR A 64 -9.16 8.66 6.19
CA TYR A 64 -8.96 7.64 5.17
C TYR A 64 -9.45 6.28 5.63
N ILE A 65 -9.87 5.48 4.64
CA ILE A 65 -10.13 4.05 4.81
C ILE A 65 -9.21 3.31 3.86
N MET A 66 -8.53 2.28 4.38
CA MET A 66 -7.69 1.39 3.59
C MET A 66 -8.35 0.02 3.52
N GLU A 67 -8.47 -0.53 2.31
CA GLU A 67 -8.92 -1.91 2.10
C GLU A 67 -7.82 -2.64 1.36
N VAL A 68 -7.37 -3.77 1.91
CA VAL A 68 -6.29 -4.57 1.33
C VAL A 68 -6.79 -5.97 1.04
N TYR A 69 -6.50 -6.45 -0.16
CA TYR A 69 -6.97 -7.72 -0.69
C TYR A 69 -5.79 -8.61 -1.04
N ASN A 70 -5.99 -9.93 -0.91
CA ASN A 70 -5.01 -10.90 -1.39
C ASN A 70 -5.08 -11.02 -2.91
N THR A 71 -3.94 -11.01 -3.59
CA THR A 71 -3.91 -11.18 -5.04
C THR A 71 -4.21 -12.61 -5.47
N ALA A 72 -4.00 -13.59 -4.58
CA ALA A 72 -4.21 -15.00 -4.91
C ALA A 72 -5.69 -15.34 -5.14
N ASP A 73 -6.60 -14.76 -4.36
CA ASP A 73 -8.02 -15.11 -4.39
C ASP A 73 -8.95 -13.90 -4.41
N GLY A 74 -8.41 -12.68 -4.30
CA GLY A 74 -9.18 -11.45 -4.27
C GLY A 74 -9.98 -11.24 -3.00
N LYS A 75 -9.71 -12.00 -1.95
CA LYS A 75 -10.42 -11.84 -0.68
C LYS A 75 -9.87 -10.66 0.11
N LEU A 76 -10.77 -9.97 0.81
CA LEU A 76 -10.40 -8.87 1.70
C LEU A 76 -9.52 -9.43 2.82
N LYS A 77 -8.33 -8.85 2.95
CA LYS A 77 -7.37 -9.23 3.98
C LYS A 77 -7.61 -8.43 5.26
N PHE A 78 -7.75 -7.13 5.12
CA PHE A 78 -8.11 -6.26 6.24
C PHE A 78 -8.68 -4.93 5.72
N LYS A 79 -9.37 -4.24 6.62
CA LYS A 79 -9.89 -2.89 6.39
C LYS A 79 -9.56 -2.07 7.63
N GLU A 80 -8.93 -0.92 7.44
CA GLU A 80 -8.51 -0.04 8.53
C GLU A 80 -8.83 1.42 8.20
N ASP A 81 -9.37 2.12 9.20
CA ASP A 81 -9.47 3.57 9.14
C ASP A 81 -8.18 4.17 9.66
N PHE A 82 -7.69 5.22 9.02
CA PHE A 82 -6.47 5.86 9.48
C PHE A 82 -6.48 7.36 9.21
N ASN A 83 -5.60 8.08 9.89
CA ASN A 83 -5.55 9.54 9.85
C ASN A 83 -4.13 10.06 9.65
N ILE A 84 -3.30 9.31 8.95
CA ILE A 84 -1.91 9.69 8.69
C ILE A 84 -1.87 10.51 7.40
N PRO A 85 -1.42 11.78 7.46
CA PRO A 85 -1.29 12.59 6.26
C PRO A 85 -0.09 12.10 5.44
N TYR A 86 -0.35 11.38 4.36
CA TYR A 86 0.69 10.83 3.52
C TYR A 86 0.67 11.47 2.14
N THR A 87 1.84 11.53 1.49
CA THR A 87 1.97 11.86 0.08
C THR A 87 2.35 10.63 -0.73
N THR A 88 2.99 9.66 -0.10
CA THR A 88 3.36 8.39 -0.71
C THR A 88 2.90 7.24 0.16
N ILE A 89 2.28 6.23 -0.48
CA ILE A 89 1.95 4.96 0.12
C ILE A 89 2.44 3.85 -0.81
N LYS A 90 3.12 2.85 -0.25
CA LYS A 90 3.67 1.76 -1.04
C LYS A 90 3.89 0.52 -0.18
N LEU A 91 4.06 -0.62 -0.85
CA LEU A 91 4.50 -1.85 -0.21
C LEU A 91 6.01 -1.99 -0.36
N SER A 92 6.67 -2.37 0.73
CA SER A 92 8.10 -2.59 0.75
C SER A 92 8.38 -3.73 1.73
N GLY A 93 8.95 -4.83 1.20
CA GLY A 93 9.25 -6.01 2.02
C GLY A 93 8.03 -6.59 2.73
N GLY A 94 6.85 -6.53 2.12
CA GLY A 94 5.61 -7.06 2.68
C GLY A 94 4.91 -6.14 3.69
N ASN A 95 5.48 -4.97 3.97
CA ASN A 95 4.86 -3.98 4.85
C ASN A 95 4.34 -2.79 4.06
N ILE A 96 3.37 -2.10 4.62
CA ILE A 96 2.79 -0.90 4.03
C ILE A 96 3.50 0.30 4.63
N LEU A 97 4.13 1.09 3.78
CA LEU A 97 4.85 2.30 4.18
C LEU A 97 4.08 3.53 3.71
N MET A 98 3.87 4.46 4.62
CA MET A 98 3.24 5.74 4.31
C MET A 98 4.16 6.84 4.81
N TYR A 99 4.38 7.85 3.99
CA TYR A 99 5.20 8.98 4.43
C TYR A 99 4.83 10.25 3.67
N ASN A 100 5.19 11.38 4.28
CA ASN A 100 5.18 12.68 3.66
C ASN A 100 6.57 13.31 3.83
N SER A 101 6.68 14.63 3.75
CA SER A 101 8.00 15.28 3.83
C SER A 101 8.66 15.16 5.21
N SER A 102 7.88 14.94 6.28
CA SER A 102 8.42 14.97 7.66
C SER A 102 7.98 13.80 8.54
N GLN A 103 7.00 13.02 8.12
CA GLN A 103 6.45 11.92 8.93
C GLN A 103 6.51 10.61 8.16
N MET A 104 6.67 9.50 8.89
CA MET A 104 6.64 8.17 8.29
C MET A 104 5.88 7.21 9.20
N CYS A 105 5.24 6.22 8.57
CA CYS A 105 4.47 5.18 9.24
C CYS A 105 4.76 3.83 8.62
N VAL A 106 4.92 2.81 9.45
CA VAL A 106 5.04 1.40 9.02
C VAL A 106 3.82 0.64 9.53
N MET A 107 3.11 -0.01 8.63
CA MET A 107 2.00 -0.89 8.94
C MET A 107 2.34 -2.28 8.42
N ASN A 108 2.06 -3.31 9.21
CA ASN A 108 2.35 -4.67 8.75
C ASN A 108 1.26 -5.17 7.79
N SER A 109 1.45 -6.39 7.28
CA SER A 109 0.53 -6.99 6.29
C SER A 109 -0.85 -7.33 6.84
N ARG A 110 -1.07 -7.15 8.15
CA ARG A 110 -2.36 -7.36 8.79
C ARG A 110 -3.05 -6.05 9.17
N GLY A 111 -2.46 -4.90 8.76
CA GLY A 111 -3.03 -3.60 9.04
C GLY A 111 -2.69 -3.04 10.42
N VAL A 112 -1.71 -3.62 11.11
CA VAL A 112 -1.31 -3.14 12.44
C VAL A 112 -0.18 -2.14 12.29
N GLN A 113 -0.36 -0.96 12.87
CA GLN A 113 0.68 0.08 12.89
C GLN A 113 1.83 -0.37 13.77
N LYS A 114 3.03 -0.42 13.22
CA LYS A 114 4.26 -0.83 13.92
C LYS A 114 5.15 0.34 14.29
N TYR A 115 5.05 1.43 13.56
CA TYR A 115 5.89 2.60 13.80
C TYR A 115 5.22 3.85 13.25
N LEU A 116 5.34 4.93 13.98
CA LEU A 116 4.93 6.26 13.55
C LEU A 116 5.99 7.23 14.08
N GLY A 117 6.63 7.95 13.20
CA GLY A 117 7.69 8.87 13.59
C GLY A 117 7.74 10.11 12.73
N SER A 118 8.58 11.05 13.14
CA SER A 118 8.81 12.29 12.40
C SER A 118 10.29 12.64 12.45
N VAL A 119 10.72 13.46 11.50
CA VAL A 119 12.10 13.90 11.37
C VAL A 119 12.16 15.40 11.12
N ASP A 120 13.31 15.99 11.39
CA ASP A 120 13.56 17.41 11.16
C ASP A 120 13.99 17.70 9.72
N GLY A 121 14.33 16.74 8.93
CA GLY A 121 14.71 16.92 7.53
C GLY A 121 13.54 16.76 6.59
N THR A 122 13.85 16.66 5.31
CA THR A 122 12.85 16.35 4.28
C THR A 122 13.05 14.91 3.81
N ILE A 123 11.99 14.11 3.94
CA ILE A 123 12.02 12.71 3.52
C ILE A 123 11.93 12.63 2.00
N LYS A 124 12.93 12.01 1.37
CA LYS A 124 12.98 11.79 -0.07
C LYS A 124 12.55 10.38 -0.44
N ASP A 125 12.82 9.40 0.42
CA ASP A 125 12.42 8.02 0.21
C ASP A 125 12.46 7.26 1.53
N PHE A 126 11.75 6.14 1.58
CA PHE A 126 11.66 5.30 2.77
C PHE A 126 11.33 3.87 2.32
N PHE A 127 12.15 2.90 2.70
CA PHE A 127 11.93 1.52 2.28
C PHE A 127 12.59 0.53 3.22
N LYS A 128 12.09 -0.71 3.20
CA LYS A 128 12.58 -1.79 4.04
C LYS A 128 13.84 -2.40 3.43
N ILE A 129 14.88 -2.58 4.26
CA ILE A 129 16.17 -3.13 3.83
C ILE A 129 16.50 -4.46 4.48
N GLY A 130 15.73 -4.90 5.45
CA GLY A 130 15.94 -6.16 6.15
C GLY A 130 14.87 -6.37 7.20
N MET A 131 15.01 -7.43 8.00
CA MET A 131 14.05 -7.71 9.06
C MET A 131 14.03 -6.56 10.06
N ASN A 132 12.88 -5.89 10.20
CA ASN A 132 12.66 -4.76 11.11
C ASN A 132 13.63 -3.60 10.89
N ARG A 133 14.22 -3.48 9.69
CA ARG A 133 15.17 -2.43 9.37
C ARG A 133 14.71 -1.68 8.12
N TYR A 134 14.74 -0.36 8.21
CA TYR A 134 14.28 0.54 7.16
C TYR A 134 15.32 1.58 6.87
N LEU A 135 15.48 1.95 5.61
CA LEU A 135 16.33 3.05 5.20
C LEU A 135 15.47 4.28 4.97
N LEU A 136 15.84 5.37 5.62
CA LEU A 136 15.21 6.67 5.46
C LEU A 136 16.18 7.58 4.70
N VAL A 137 15.79 8.02 3.52
CA VAL A 137 16.59 8.91 2.70
C VAL A 137 16.08 10.33 2.91
N LEU A 138 16.95 11.18 3.42
CA LEU A 138 16.65 12.58 3.68
C LEU A 138 17.44 13.46 2.71
N ASP A 139 17.07 14.73 2.63
CA ASP A 139 17.83 15.73 1.88
C ASP A 139 19.27 15.88 2.40
N SER A 140 19.51 15.62 3.69
CA SER A 140 20.82 15.76 4.35
C SER A 140 21.62 14.46 4.41
N GLY A 141 21.07 13.31 4.02
CA GLY A 141 21.76 12.03 4.11
C GLY A 141 20.79 10.87 4.33
N VAL A 142 21.29 9.78 4.90
CA VAL A 142 20.48 8.58 5.14
C VAL A 142 20.55 8.16 6.60
N ASP A 143 19.43 7.62 7.09
CA ASP A 143 19.34 7.02 8.41
C ASP A 143 18.78 5.62 8.30
N VAL A 144 19.18 4.76 9.25
CA VAL A 144 18.61 3.42 9.39
C VAL A 144 17.69 3.42 10.61
N ILE A 145 16.42 3.04 10.40
CA ILE A 145 15.47 2.87 11.49
C ILE A 145 15.35 1.37 11.76
N LYS A 146 15.54 0.99 13.01
CA LYS A 146 15.42 -0.40 13.44
C LYS A 146 14.21 -0.53 14.37
N LEU A 147 13.28 -1.41 14.01
CA LEU A 147 12.13 -1.71 14.84
C LEU A 147 12.39 -2.96 15.67
N SER A 148 11.95 -2.94 16.89
CA SER A 148 12.10 -4.09 17.79
C SER A 148 10.91 -5.04 17.74
#